data_06460b33c2e7f49dc53f85e27167ea2c
#
_entry.id   06460b33c2e7f49dc53f85e27167ea2c
#
_cell.length_a   1.000
_cell.length_b   1.000
_cell.length_c   1.000
_cell.angle_alpha   90.00
_cell.angle_beta   90.00
_cell.angle_gamma   90.00
#
_symmetry.space_group_name_H-M   'P 1'
#
loop_
_entity.id
_entity.type
_entity.pdbx_description
1 polymer ?
#
loop_
_entity_poly.entity_id
_entity_poly.type
_entity_poly.pdbx_seq_one_letter_code
_entity_poly.pdbx_strand_id
1 'polypeptide(L)'
;MGGPEVPWAAGRSDAADGSTSPPDGRLPDQALVNEYVEGSGIAAHADGPLYEPCAVIVSLESSARLDFFTDGDERVASVLLRPRSVVAFADAAYLSLKHGIAAARADTVDDRVCNGAAAGCAVGDVVARAPSRLSVTFRRLKRVARRLDGVDASLLHDEDRVELERRRRWWAKSIAVDALPSPPASPPGE
;
A
#
# COMPACT_ATOMS: atom_id res chain seq x y z
N MET A 1 -7.61 33.80 4.29
CA MET A 1 -8.54 32.70 4.54
C MET A 1 -7.70 31.43 4.52
N GLY A 2 -7.46 30.82 5.70
CA GLY A 2 -6.66 29.60 5.82
C GLY A 2 -7.42 28.45 5.15
N GLY A 3 -6.74 27.74 4.24
CA GLY A 3 -7.24 26.48 3.71
C GLY A 3 -7.38 25.44 4.84
N PRO A 4 -8.16 24.38 4.65
CA PRO A 4 -8.34 23.36 5.66
C PRO A 4 -6.98 22.75 6.01
N GLU A 5 -6.62 22.75 7.29
CA GLU A 5 -5.46 22.03 7.79
C GLU A 5 -5.66 20.54 7.50
N VAL A 6 -4.78 19.97 6.70
CA VAL A 6 -4.77 18.54 6.39
C VAL A 6 -4.06 17.79 7.52
N PRO A 7 -4.77 16.93 8.27
CA PRO A 7 -4.26 16.33 9.52
C PRO A 7 -2.96 15.54 9.40
N TRP A 8 -2.59 15.11 8.18
CA TRP A 8 -1.35 14.34 7.94
C TRP A 8 -0.13 15.20 7.60
N ALA A 9 -0.28 16.52 7.38
CA ALA A 9 0.85 17.42 7.11
C ALA A 9 1.71 17.67 8.37
N ALA A 10 1.21 17.32 9.55
CA ALA A 10 1.99 17.26 10.77
C ALA A 10 2.75 15.92 10.81
N GLY A 11 3.83 15.82 10.04
CA GLY A 11 4.80 14.75 10.20
C GLY A 11 5.30 14.77 11.64
N ARG A 12 4.86 13.83 12.48
CA ARG A 12 5.50 13.58 13.76
C ARG A 12 6.87 12.97 13.49
N SER A 13 7.88 13.82 13.46
CA SER A 13 9.27 13.42 13.68
C SER A 13 9.53 13.46 15.19
N ASP A 14 8.92 12.56 15.95
CA ASP A 14 9.23 12.42 17.38
C ASP A 14 10.42 11.47 17.60
N ALA A 15 11.03 10.96 16.54
CA ALA A 15 12.28 10.23 16.61
C ALA A 15 13.45 11.21 16.37
N ALA A 16 14.05 11.67 17.43
CA ALA A 16 15.27 12.52 17.40
C ALA A 16 16.50 11.80 16.77
N ASP A 17 16.35 10.54 16.37
CA ASP A 17 17.40 9.69 15.79
C ASP A 17 17.21 9.32 14.32
N GLY A 18 16.15 9.83 13.66
CA GLY A 18 15.83 9.48 12.28
C GLY A 18 15.37 8.04 12.07
N SER A 19 15.06 7.31 13.14
CA SER A 19 14.53 5.95 13.08
C SER A 19 13.10 5.97 12.55
N THR A 20 12.87 5.32 11.42
CA THR A 20 11.54 5.09 10.81
C THR A 20 10.91 3.78 11.28
N SER A 21 11.36 3.24 12.40
CA SER A 21 10.79 2.00 12.95
C SER A 21 9.34 2.22 13.39
N PRO A 22 8.44 1.26 13.13
CA PRO A 22 7.08 1.31 13.66
C PRO A 22 7.12 1.42 15.19
N PRO A 23 6.14 2.07 15.82
CA PRO A 23 6.10 2.30 17.27
C PRO A 23 6.25 1.03 18.13
N ASP A 24 5.87 -0.13 17.58
CA ASP A 24 5.95 -1.44 18.22
C ASP A 24 7.08 -2.34 17.67
N GLY A 25 7.94 -1.81 16.80
CA GLY A 25 9.05 -2.53 16.17
C GLY A 25 8.63 -3.67 15.22
N ARG A 26 7.34 -3.84 14.96
CA ARG A 26 6.84 -4.94 14.12
C ARG A 26 6.86 -4.55 12.65
N LEU A 27 7.48 -5.39 11.84
CA LEU A 27 7.53 -5.23 10.38
C LEU A 27 6.16 -5.55 9.72
N PRO A 28 5.92 -5.03 8.50
CA PRO A 28 4.82 -5.50 7.66
C PRO A 28 4.88 -7.01 7.45
N ASP A 29 3.72 -7.64 7.36
CA ASP A 29 3.58 -9.09 7.13
C ASP A 29 2.84 -9.40 5.82
N GLN A 30 2.48 -8.34 5.04
CA GLN A 30 1.88 -8.46 3.73
C GLN A 30 2.54 -7.49 2.76
N ALA A 31 2.90 -7.99 1.58
CA ALA A 31 3.33 -7.22 0.44
C ALA A 31 2.42 -7.51 -0.76
N LEU A 32 1.90 -6.46 -1.40
CA LEU A 32 1.13 -6.54 -2.63
C LEU A 32 1.90 -5.83 -3.74
N VAL A 33 2.18 -6.55 -4.82
CA VAL A 33 2.82 -6.00 -6.02
C VAL A 33 1.74 -5.68 -7.05
N ASN A 34 1.72 -4.42 -7.52
CA ASN A 34 0.82 -3.97 -8.58
C ASN A 34 1.63 -3.49 -9.78
N GLU A 35 1.27 -3.97 -10.95
CA GLU A 35 1.75 -3.46 -12.23
C GLU A 35 0.63 -2.67 -12.92
N TYR A 36 0.97 -1.50 -13.42
CA TYR A 36 0.07 -0.62 -14.16
C TYR A 36 0.65 -0.40 -15.56
N VAL A 37 -0.07 -0.86 -16.58
CA VAL A 37 0.27 -0.56 -17.97
C VAL A 37 -0.11 0.89 -18.32
N GLU A 38 0.40 1.40 -19.41
CA GLU A 38 0.18 2.76 -19.87
C GLU A 38 -1.31 3.14 -19.88
N GLY A 39 -1.62 4.28 -19.30
CA GLY A 39 -2.97 4.81 -19.23
C GLY A 39 -3.89 4.14 -18.22
N SER A 40 -3.44 3.10 -17.51
CA SER A 40 -4.24 2.45 -16.47
C SER A 40 -4.13 3.16 -15.12
N GLY A 41 -5.01 2.78 -14.21
CA GLY A 41 -5.06 3.29 -12.85
C GLY A 41 -5.75 2.29 -11.92
N ILE A 42 -6.11 2.75 -10.74
CA ILE A 42 -6.92 1.99 -9.78
C ILE A 42 -8.02 2.91 -9.24
N ALA A 43 -9.25 2.43 -9.28
CA ALA A 43 -10.39 3.17 -8.76
C ALA A 43 -10.20 3.54 -7.29
N ALA A 44 -10.80 4.65 -6.86
CA ALA A 44 -10.78 5.07 -5.48
C ALA A 44 -11.40 4.00 -4.58
N HIS A 45 -10.64 3.55 -3.57
CA HIS A 45 -11.05 2.51 -2.63
C HIS A 45 -10.45 2.79 -1.25
N ALA A 46 -11.03 2.21 -0.23
CA ALA A 46 -10.44 2.10 1.09
C ALA A 46 -9.78 0.73 1.24
N ASP A 47 -8.65 0.67 1.91
CA ASP A 47 -8.08 -0.60 2.35
C ASP A 47 -9.02 -1.24 3.39
N GLY A 48 -9.16 -2.55 3.33
CA GLY A 48 -10.12 -3.24 4.18
C GLY A 48 -9.77 -3.21 5.68
N PRO A 49 -10.72 -3.55 6.56
CA PRO A 49 -10.57 -3.47 8.02
C PRO A 49 -9.62 -4.53 8.60
N LEU A 50 -9.10 -5.43 7.77
CA LEU A 50 -8.18 -6.50 8.19
C LEU A 50 -6.79 -6.00 8.56
N TYR A 51 -6.41 -4.81 8.08
CA TYR A 51 -5.07 -4.25 8.27
C TYR A 51 -5.03 -3.27 9.43
N GLU A 52 -3.85 -3.15 10.05
CA GLU A 52 -3.54 -2.01 10.89
C GLU A 52 -3.65 -0.72 10.06
N PRO A 53 -4.06 0.41 10.68
CA PRO A 53 -4.37 1.62 9.93
C PRO A 53 -3.12 2.34 9.40
N CYS A 54 -2.32 1.64 8.61
CA CYS A 54 -1.12 2.15 7.95
C CYS A 54 -0.85 1.36 6.67
N ALA A 55 -0.56 2.07 5.59
CA ALA A 55 -0.06 1.50 4.36
C ALA A 55 1.21 2.25 3.92
N VAL A 56 2.19 1.50 3.43
CA VAL A 56 3.43 2.03 2.86
C VAL A 56 3.52 1.57 1.41
N ILE A 57 3.64 2.52 0.49
CA ILE A 57 3.73 2.22 -0.94
C ILE A 57 5.11 2.65 -1.44
N VAL A 58 5.87 1.71 -1.97
CA VAL A 58 7.08 1.95 -2.75
C VAL A 58 6.69 2.07 -4.21
N SER A 59 7.00 3.19 -4.85
CA SER A 59 6.72 3.46 -6.26
C SER A 59 7.99 3.25 -7.08
N LEU A 60 7.89 2.42 -8.11
CA LEU A 60 8.99 2.07 -9.00
C LEU A 60 8.66 2.46 -10.44
N GLU A 61 9.70 2.64 -11.29
CA GLU A 61 9.65 2.86 -12.74
C GLU A 61 8.99 4.17 -13.18
N SER A 62 7.70 4.38 -12.93
CA SER A 62 6.94 5.53 -13.40
C SER A 62 6.44 6.42 -12.28
N SER A 63 6.27 7.71 -12.57
CA SER A 63 5.49 8.61 -11.73
C SER A 63 4.01 8.28 -11.80
N ALA A 64 3.27 8.62 -10.74
CA ALA A 64 1.81 8.64 -10.72
C ALA A 64 1.32 9.58 -9.62
N ARG A 65 0.15 10.18 -9.79
CA ARG A 65 -0.52 10.94 -8.76
C ARG A 65 -1.48 10.03 -7.99
N LEU A 66 -1.23 9.89 -6.69
CA LEU A 66 -2.12 9.21 -5.76
C LEU A 66 -3.08 10.26 -5.20
N ASP A 67 -4.36 10.08 -5.47
CA ASP A 67 -5.41 10.98 -5.05
C ASP A 67 -6.13 10.42 -3.81
N PHE A 68 -6.49 11.29 -2.87
CA PHE A 68 -7.27 10.97 -1.69
C PHE A 68 -8.64 11.63 -1.77
N PHE A 69 -9.69 10.87 -1.42
CA PHE A 69 -11.08 11.28 -1.56
C PHE A 69 -11.85 11.07 -0.27
N THR A 70 -12.84 11.92 -0.02
CA THR A 70 -13.87 11.66 1.00
C THR A 70 -14.78 10.50 0.56
N ASP A 71 -15.66 10.02 1.44
CA ASP A 71 -16.69 9.03 1.10
C ASP A 71 -17.64 9.55 -0.01
N GLY A 72 -17.83 10.85 -0.10
CA GLY A 72 -18.60 11.53 -1.14
C GLY A 72 -17.85 11.75 -2.46
N ASP A 73 -16.71 11.09 -2.66
CA ASP A 73 -15.87 11.17 -3.87
C ASP A 73 -15.28 12.56 -4.16
N GLU A 74 -15.26 13.46 -3.18
CA GLU A 74 -14.54 14.72 -3.29
C GLU A 74 -13.04 14.47 -3.08
N ARG A 75 -12.20 14.87 -4.05
CA ARG A 75 -10.75 14.82 -3.93
C ARG A 75 -10.26 15.92 -2.98
N VAL A 76 -9.68 15.52 -1.86
CA VAL A 76 -9.21 16.45 -0.81
C VAL A 76 -7.71 16.70 -0.85
N ALA A 77 -6.93 15.75 -1.32
CA ALA A 77 -5.48 15.88 -1.44
C ALA A 77 -4.92 14.92 -2.49
N SER A 78 -3.68 15.17 -2.88
CA SER A 78 -2.93 14.29 -3.77
C SER A 78 -1.45 14.27 -3.40
N VAL A 79 -0.79 13.16 -3.73
CA VAL A 79 0.65 12.99 -3.60
C VAL A 79 1.21 12.57 -4.94
N LEU A 80 2.20 13.29 -5.45
CA LEU A 80 2.93 12.88 -6.64
C LEU A 80 4.02 11.88 -6.28
N LEU A 81 3.81 10.64 -6.66
CA LEU A 81 4.75 9.54 -6.49
C LEU A 81 5.78 9.59 -7.62
N ARG A 82 7.04 9.76 -7.28
CA ARG A 82 8.15 9.67 -8.25
C ARG A 82 8.70 8.24 -8.29
N PRO A 83 9.39 7.84 -9.36
CA PRO A 83 10.15 6.59 -9.36
C PRO A 83 11.10 6.53 -8.16
N ARG A 84 11.12 5.39 -7.47
CA ARG A 84 11.94 5.12 -6.26
C ARG A 84 11.56 6.01 -5.07
N SER A 85 10.31 6.45 -5.01
CA SER A 85 9.75 7.13 -3.86
C SER A 85 8.99 6.19 -2.94
N VAL A 86 8.82 6.61 -1.70
CA VAL A 86 7.99 5.93 -0.70
C VAL A 86 6.97 6.93 -0.18
N VAL A 87 5.73 6.50 -0.08
CA VAL A 87 4.68 7.21 0.63
C VAL A 87 4.13 6.29 1.73
N ALA A 88 3.94 6.85 2.92
CA ALA A 88 3.20 6.21 4.00
C ALA A 88 1.99 7.06 4.35
N PHE A 89 0.86 6.42 4.55
CA PHE A 89 -0.34 7.09 5.06
C PHE A 89 -0.99 6.21 6.13
N ALA A 90 -1.48 6.84 7.18
CA ALA A 90 -1.95 6.18 8.38
C ALA A 90 -3.13 6.96 9.01
N ASP A 91 -3.65 6.43 10.10
CA ASP A 91 -4.66 7.07 10.93
C ASP A 91 -5.85 7.63 10.11
N ALA A 92 -6.15 8.91 10.21
CA ALA A 92 -7.28 9.54 9.53
C ALA A 92 -7.23 9.38 8.01
N ALA A 93 -6.04 9.47 7.38
CA ALA A 93 -5.88 9.27 5.95
C ALA A 93 -6.18 7.83 5.51
N TYR A 94 -5.89 6.85 6.38
CA TYR A 94 -6.19 5.45 6.13
C TYR A 94 -7.65 5.08 6.47
N LEU A 95 -8.17 5.61 7.59
CA LEU A 95 -9.46 5.20 8.14
C LEU A 95 -10.65 5.91 7.50
N SER A 96 -10.45 7.16 7.04
CA SER A 96 -11.54 8.04 6.65
C SER A 96 -11.49 8.48 5.18
N LEU A 97 -10.45 8.11 4.43
CA LEU A 97 -10.33 8.48 3.04
C LEU A 97 -10.22 7.26 2.14
N LYS A 98 -10.81 7.37 0.97
CA LYS A 98 -10.49 6.50 -0.18
C LYS A 98 -9.24 7.02 -0.87
N HIS A 99 -8.49 6.14 -1.52
CA HIS A 99 -7.35 6.53 -2.35
C HIS A 99 -7.38 5.79 -3.68
N GLY A 100 -6.83 6.43 -4.72
CA GLY A 100 -6.82 5.88 -6.06
C GLY A 100 -5.83 6.59 -6.98
N ILE A 101 -5.64 6.03 -8.15
CA ILE A 101 -4.81 6.58 -9.22
C ILE A 101 -5.67 6.65 -10.46
N ALA A 102 -5.87 7.84 -11.02
CA ALA A 102 -6.67 8.02 -12.22
C ALA A 102 -6.06 7.26 -13.41
N ALA A 103 -6.89 6.71 -14.27
CA ALA A 103 -6.48 6.17 -15.56
C ALA A 103 -6.06 7.34 -16.47
N ALA A 104 -4.74 7.54 -16.66
CA ALA A 104 -4.18 8.67 -17.40
C ALA A 104 -2.75 8.35 -17.88
N ARG A 105 -2.30 9.06 -18.91
CA ARG A 105 -0.92 9.01 -19.43
C ARG A 105 -0.02 10.08 -18.84
N ALA A 106 -0.60 11.06 -18.15
CA ALA A 106 0.11 12.14 -17.48
C ALA A 106 -0.73 12.65 -16.31
N ASP A 107 -0.08 13.26 -15.33
CA ASP A 107 -0.69 13.87 -14.16
C ASP A 107 -0.43 15.37 -14.15
N THR A 108 -1.46 16.17 -13.95
CA THR A 108 -1.32 17.60 -13.72
C THR A 108 -1.11 17.86 -12.24
N VAL A 109 -0.11 18.66 -11.92
CA VAL A 109 0.15 19.14 -10.55
C VAL A 109 -0.75 20.34 -10.31
N ASP A 110 -1.67 20.22 -9.39
CA ASP A 110 -2.57 21.30 -8.95
C ASP A 110 -2.31 21.66 -7.47
N ASP A 111 -3.08 22.57 -6.94
CA ASP A 111 -2.98 23.08 -5.55
C ASP A 111 -3.27 22.02 -4.48
N ARG A 112 -3.88 20.89 -4.85
CA ARG A 112 -4.13 19.75 -3.96
C ARG A 112 -2.97 18.76 -3.89
N VAL A 113 -1.92 18.93 -4.71
CA VAL A 113 -0.71 18.10 -4.64
C VAL A 113 0.18 18.62 -3.51
N CYS A 114 0.13 17.96 -2.36
CA CYS A 114 0.77 18.43 -1.13
C CYS A 114 2.31 18.32 -1.13
N ASN A 115 2.90 17.53 -2.01
CA ASN A 115 4.35 17.31 -2.09
C ASN A 115 5.00 17.83 -3.38
N GLY A 116 4.35 18.73 -4.13
CA GLY A 116 4.85 19.22 -5.42
C GLY A 116 6.29 19.71 -5.36
N ALA A 117 6.62 20.58 -4.41
CA ALA A 117 7.98 21.11 -4.23
C ALA A 117 9.01 20.01 -3.94
N ALA A 118 8.69 19.05 -3.06
CA ALA A 118 9.55 17.92 -2.75
C ALA A 118 9.73 16.97 -3.95
N ALA A 119 8.71 16.90 -4.82
CA ALA A 119 8.75 16.14 -6.07
C ALA A 119 9.43 16.92 -7.22
N GLY A 120 9.91 18.15 -6.97
CA GLY A 120 10.53 19.01 -7.97
C GLY A 120 9.55 19.54 -9.01
N CYS A 121 8.30 19.80 -8.62
CA CYS A 121 7.24 20.29 -9.49
C CYS A 121 6.52 21.51 -8.91
N ALA A 122 6.03 22.36 -9.79
CA ALA A 122 5.16 23.49 -9.49
C ALA A 122 3.71 23.23 -9.91
N VAL A 123 2.78 24.00 -9.36
CA VAL A 123 1.39 24.00 -9.82
C VAL A 123 1.33 24.39 -11.29
N GLY A 124 0.61 23.61 -12.08
CA GLY A 124 0.53 23.75 -13.53
C GLY A 124 1.41 22.79 -14.32
N ASP A 125 2.42 22.18 -13.69
CA ASP A 125 3.26 21.20 -14.36
C ASP A 125 2.47 19.95 -14.75
N VAL A 126 2.85 19.37 -15.89
CA VAL A 126 2.34 18.10 -16.39
C VAL A 126 3.44 17.04 -16.32
N VAL A 127 3.23 16.00 -15.55
CA VAL A 127 4.18 14.91 -15.35
C VAL A 127 3.74 13.70 -16.17
N ALA A 128 4.47 13.38 -17.21
CA ALA A 128 4.21 12.19 -18.02
C ALA A 128 4.45 10.91 -17.21
N ARG A 129 3.64 9.89 -17.47
CA ARG A 129 3.83 8.54 -16.95
C ARG A 129 4.60 7.71 -17.98
N ALA A 130 5.49 6.84 -17.52
CA ALA A 130 6.12 5.84 -18.37
C ALA A 130 5.11 4.74 -18.76
N PRO A 131 5.41 3.92 -19.79
CA PRO A 131 4.53 2.85 -20.26
C PRO A 131 4.17 1.80 -19.21
N SER A 132 5.03 1.62 -18.20
CA SER A 132 4.78 0.72 -17.07
C SER A 132 5.10 1.40 -15.75
N ARG A 133 4.32 1.08 -14.72
CA ARG A 133 4.58 1.44 -13.32
C ARG A 133 4.44 0.21 -12.45
N LEU A 134 5.47 -0.07 -11.71
CA LEU A 134 5.46 -1.08 -10.66
C LEU A 134 5.35 -0.41 -9.29
N SER A 135 4.55 -0.97 -8.39
CA SER A 135 4.52 -0.56 -6.99
C SER A 135 4.43 -1.75 -6.05
N VAL A 136 5.00 -1.58 -4.86
CA VAL A 136 4.87 -2.56 -3.78
C VAL A 136 4.19 -1.86 -2.61
N THR A 137 3.05 -2.38 -2.21
CA THR A 137 2.30 -1.90 -1.04
C THR A 137 2.53 -2.85 0.12
N PHE A 138 3.06 -2.31 1.22
CA PHE A 138 3.27 -3.04 2.45
C PHE A 138 2.19 -2.68 3.45
N ARG A 139 1.62 -3.70 4.10
CA ARG A 139 0.62 -3.57 5.16
C ARG A 139 0.90 -4.56 6.27
N ARG A 140 0.24 -4.37 7.40
CA ARG A 140 0.25 -5.31 8.51
C ARG A 140 -1.16 -5.78 8.82
N LEU A 141 -1.33 -7.08 8.94
CA LEU A 141 -2.60 -7.69 9.34
C LEU A 141 -2.81 -7.53 10.85
N LYS A 142 -4.02 -7.16 11.26
CA LYS A 142 -4.42 -7.10 12.69
C LYS A 142 -4.35 -8.48 13.33
N ARG A 143 -4.72 -9.51 12.56
CA ARG A 143 -4.67 -10.91 12.98
C ARG A 143 -4.17 -11.77 11.83
N VAL A 144 -3.19 -12.58 12.10
CA VAL A 144 -2.74 -13.64 11.19
C VAL A 144 -3.15 -14.96 11.81
N ALA A 145 -4.07 -15.67 11.17
CA ALA A 145 -4.30 -17.07 11.52
C ALA A 145 -3.10 -17.87 11.02
N ARG A 146 -2.22 -18.26 11.94
CA ARG A 146 -1.03 -19.08 11.62
C ARG A 146 -1.40 -20.44 11.05
N ARG A 147 -2.64 -20.91 11.33
CA ARG A 147 -3.16 -22.21 10.87
C ARG A 147 -4.67 -22.07 10.67
N LEU A 148 -5.17 -22.63 9.57
CA LEU A 148 -6.61 -22.66 9.27
C LEU A 148 -7.37 -23.72 10.07
N ASP A 149 -6.66 -24.61 10.74
CA ASP A 149 -7.21 -25.65 11.63
C ASP A 149 -7.83 -25.09 12.93
N GLY A 150 -7.50 -23.84 13.31
CA GLY A 150 -8.16 -23.16 14.43
C GLY A 150 -9.47 -22.43 14.07
N VAL A 151 -9.89 -22.47 12.82
CA VAL A 151 -11.19 -21.87 12.42
C VAL A 151 -12.32 -22.85 12.69
N ASP A 152 -13.25 -22.44 13.55
CA ASP A 152 -14.45 -23.25 13.81
C ASP A 152 -15.42 -23.15 12.62
N ALA A 153 -15.45 -24.21 11.82
CA ALA A 153 -16.29 -24.27 10.62
C ALA A 153 -17.79 -24.29 10.96
N SER A 154 -18.19 -24.61 12.21
CA SER A 154 -19.60 -24.64 12.61
C SER A 154 -20.20 -23.22 12.71
N LEU A 155 -19.36 -22.21 12.88
CA LEU A 155 -19.75 -20.80 12.98
C LEU A 155 -19.82 -20.10 11.61
N LEU A 156 -19.48 -20.78 10.53
CA LEU A 156 -19.45 -20.23 9.18
C LEU A 156 -20.73 -20.56 8.40
N HIS A 157 -21.12 -19.68 7.49
CA HIS A 157 -22.12 -19.98 6.46
C HIS A 157 -21.59 -21.04 5.48
N ASP A 158 -22.47 -21.71 4.77
CA ASP A 158 -22.10 -22.83 3.90
C ASP A 158 -21.10 -22.44 2.81
N GLU A 159 -21.25 -21.26 2.22
CA GLU A 159 -20.32 -20.72 1.22
C GLU A 159 -18.92 -20.54 1.79
N ASP A 160 -18.82 -19.99 3.00
CA ASP A 160 -17.55 -19.76 3.69
C ASP A 160 -16.89 -21.08 4.11
N ARG A 161 -17.69 -22.11 4.43
CA ARG A 161 -17.17 -23.46 4.71
C ARG A 161 -16.50 -24.07 3.48
N VAL A 162 -17.12 -23.94 2.31
CA VAL A 162 -16.53 -24.42 1.05
C VAL A 162 -15.22 -23.71 0.75
N GLU A 163 -15.17 -22.40 0.95
CA GLU A 163 -13.95 -21.62 0.75
C GLU A 163 -12.85 -21.97 1.77
N LEU A 164 -13.21 -22.18 3.05
CA LEU A 164 -12.29 -22.63 4.08
C LEU A 164 -11.64 -23.97 3.71
N GLU A 165 -12.45 -24.93 3.24
CA GLU A 165 -11.95 -26.23 2.79
C GLU A 165 -11.05 -26.13 1.57
N ARG A 166 -11.39 -25.25 0.63
CA ARG A 166 -10.54 -24.96 -0.54
C ARG A 166 -9.18 -24.41 -0.11
N ARG A 167 -9.15 -23.45 0.85
CA ARG A 167 -7.94 -22.86 1.40
C ARG A 167 -7.11 -23.85 2.20
N ARG A 168 -7.73 -24.70 3.01
CA ARG A 168 -7.03 -25.78 3.74
C ARG A 168 -6.31 -26.74 2.80
N ARG A 169 -6.96 -27.15 1.70
CA ARG A 169 -6.34 -28.00 0.67
C ARG A 169 -5.18 -27.30 -0.05
N TRP A 170 -5.31 -26.01 -0.31
CA TRP A 170 -4.25 -25.22 -0.93
C TRP A 170 -3.04 -25.12 0.00
N TRP A 171 -3.24 -24.79 1.27
CA TRP A 171 -2.19 -24.73 2.28
C TRP A 171 -1.49 -26.06 2.48
N ALA A 172 -2.22 -27.17 2.55
CA ALA A 172 -1.64 -28.50 2.67
C ALA A 172 -0.70 -28.84 1.50
N LYS A 173 -1.00 -28.37 0.30
CA LYS A 173 -0.12 -28.51 -0.88
C LYS A 173 1.08 -27.57 -0.80
N SER A 174 0.93 -26.37 -0.29
CA SER A 174 2.00 -25.38 -0.19
C SER A 174 3.05 -25.75 0.86
N ILE A 175 2.63 -26.33 1.99
CA ILE A 175 3.53 -26.84 3.04
C ILE A 175 4.40 -27.98 2.51
N ALA A 176 3.91 -28.76 1.56
CA ALA A 176 4.70 -29.83 0.92
C ALA A 176 5.84 -29.26 0.03
N VAL A 177 5.79 -27.98 -0.33
CA VAL A 177 6.85 -27.29 -1.09
C VAL A 177 7.97 -26.79 -0.17
N ASP A 178 7.68 -26.51 1.10
CA ASP A 178 8.69 -26.13 2.11
C ASP A 178 9.62 -27.29 2.54
N ALA A 179 9.35 -28.49 2.04
CA ALA A 179 10.25 -29.65 2.15
C ALA A 179 11.38 -29.64 1.08
N LEU A 180 11.55 -28.57 0.32
CA LEU A 180 12.71 -28.42 -0.57
C LEU A 180 14.00 -28.27 0.24
N PRO A 181 15.06 -29.00 -0.14
CA PRO A 181 16.33 -28.89 0.57
C PRO A 181 16.85 -27.46 0.52
N SER A 182 17.40 -27.02 1.66
CA SER A 182 18.05 -25.71 1.76
C SER A 182 19.04 -25.51 0.61
N PRO A 183 19.13 -24.32 0.02
CA PRO A 183 20.12 -24.04 -1.00
C PRO A 183 21.53 -24.38 -0.47
N PRO A 184 22.43 -24.87 -1.32
CA PRO A 184 23.80 -25.18 -0.90
C PRO A 184 24.46 -23.92 -0.32
N ALA A 185 25.20 -24.13 0.78
CA ALA A 185 25.96 -23.05 1.39
C ALA A 185 26.88 -22.39 0.34
N SER A 186 26.94 -21.06 0.34
CA SER A 186 27.85 -20.31 -0.52
C SER A 186 29.28 -20.82 -0.33
N PRO A 187 30.09 -20.97 -1.37
CA PRO A 187 31.48 -21.37 -1.23
C PRO A 187 32.22 -20.33 -0.36
N PRO A 188 33.16 -20.75 0.45
CA PRO A 188 34.00 -19.81 1.20
C PRO A 188 34.72 -18.90 0.22
N GLY A 189 34.60 -17.57 0.45
CA GLY A 189 35.22 -16.56 -0.38
C GLY A 189 36.75 -16.74 -0.39
N GLU A 190 37.34 -16.66 -1.58
CA GLU A 190 38.77 -16.43 -1.79
C GLU A 190 39.14 -14.97 -1.50
#